data_0764ff2b26fb16eca8772e1327b5f7c8
#
_entry.id   0764ff2b26fb16eca8772e1327b5f7c8
#
_cell.length_a   1.000
_cell.length_b   1.000
_cell.length_c   1.000
_cell.angle_alpha   90.00
_cell.angle_beta   90.00
_cell.angle_gamma   90.00
#
_symmetry.space_group_name_H-M   'P 1'
#
loop_
_entity.id
_entity.type
_entity.pdbx_description
1 polymer ?
#
loop_
_entity_poly.entity_id
_entity_poly.type
_entity_poly.pdbx_seq_one_letter_code
_entity_poly.pdbx_strand_id
1 'polypeptide(L)'
;GAVGLAADEYHAQDVVTSGWTGMDEVDVADSAIDALFADGIIDLDEARELPCHTGLRMLGNGHSALGRVTDTKQVQLVRGDREAFGLRGRSAEQRVALDLLLDESVGIVSLGGKAGTGKSALALCAGLEAVLERRTQRKVVVFRPLYAVGGQQLGYLPGSEADKMGPWAQAVFDTLPGHEGQPPGNLSRQNT
;
A
#
# COMPACT_ATOMS: atom_id res chain seq x y z
N GLY A 1 -3.31 29.20 -4.58
CA GLY A 1 -4.45 28.61 -5.26
C GLY A 1 -5.74 29.35 -4.99
N ALA A 2 -6.72 29.26 -5.88
CA ALA A 2 -7.97 30.03 -5.84
C ALA A 2 -8.85 29.77 -4.58
N VAL A 3 -8.53 28.77 -3.79
CA VAL A 3 -9.25 28.40 -2.55
C VAL A 3 -8.41 28.58 -1.28
N GLY A 4 -7.32 29.36 -1.34
CA GLY A 4 -6.49 29.63 -0.16
C GLY A 4 -5.63 28.49 0.33
N LEU A 5 -5.55 27.37 -0.41
CA LEU A 5 -4.64 26.27 -0.13
C LEU A 5 -3.25 26.56 -0.71
N ALA A 6 -2.21 26.26 0.05
CA ALA A 6 -0.85 26.25 -0.47
C ALA A 6 -0.74 25.17 -1.54
N ALA A 7 -0.25 25.54 -2.72
CA ALA A 7 -0.01 24.61 -3.81
C ALA A 7 1.30 24.98 -4.50
N ASP A 8 2.17 24.00 -4.63
CA ASP A 8 3.43 24.14 -5.35
C ASP A 8 3.36 23.34 -6.66
N GLU A 9 4.06 23.83 -7.66
CA GLU A 9 4.23 23.12 -8.92
C GLU A 9 5.36 22.08 -8.75
N TYR A 10 5.12 20.86 -9.21
CA TYR A 10 6.13 19.82 -9.19
C TYR A 10 7.23 20.12 -10.22
N HIS A 11 8.39 20.45 -9.74
CA HIS A 11 9.60 20.51 -10.55
C HIS A 11 10.35 19.18 -10.43
N ALA A 12 10.73 18.60 -11.57
CA ALA A 12 11.57 17.41 -11.59
C ALA A 12 12.87 17.71 -10.84
N GLN A 13 13.00 17.15 -9.65
CA GLN A 13 14.22 17.22 -8.86
C GLN A 13 14.99 15.90 -9.01
N ASP A 14 16.30 15.98 -8.86
CA ASP A 14 17.12 14.78 -8.80
C ASP A 14 16.63 13.87 -7.68
N VAL A 15 16.35 12.62 -8.03
CA VAL A 15 15.89 11.63 -7.05
C VAL A 15 17.05 11.31 -6.12
N VAL A 16 17.01 11.87 -4.91
CA VAL A 16 17.95 11.49 -3.85
C VAL A 16 17.55 10.10 -3.36
N THR A 17 18.24 9.09 -3.82
CA THR A 17 18.08 7.72 -3.31
C THR A 17 18.85 7.62 -2.00
N SER A 18 18.16 7.69 -0.88
CA SER A 18 18.75 7.48 0.45
C SER A 18 19.18 6.02 0.70
N GLY A 19 18.81 5.10 -0.19
CA GLY A 19 18.94 3.66 0.03
C GLY A 19 17.93 3.09 1.04
N TRP A 20 17.11 3.94 1.67
CA TRP A 20 16.12 3.51 2.63
C TRP A 20 14.96 2.77 1.96
N THR A 21 14.68 1.57 2.42
CA THR A 21 13.64 0.68 1.85
C THR A 21 12.34 0.68 2.64
N GLY A 22 12.29 1.33 3.80
CA GLY A 22 11.19 1.21 4.76
C GLY A 22 11.23 -0.07 5.59
N MET A 23 12.25 -0.91 5.40
CA MET A 23 12.45 -2.17 6.12
C MET A 23 13.82 -2.19 6.77
N ASP A 24 13.91 -2.85 7.93
CA ASP A 24 15.16 -3.15 8.62
C ASP A 24 15.13 -4.57 9.18
N GLU A 25 16.28 -5.06 9.63
CA GLU A 25 16.45 -6.40 10.16
C GLU A 25 17.28 -6.34 11.45
N VAL A 26 16.85 -7.07 12.49
CA VAL A 26 17.48 -7.09 13.80
C VAL A 26 17.53 -8.49 14.36
N ASP A 27 18.72 -8.85 14.89
CA ASP A 27 18.89 -10.07 15.66
C ASP A 27 18.42 -9.84 17.11
N VAL A 28 17.55 -10.72 17.58
CA VAL A 28 16.95 -10.60 18.92
C VAL A 28 16.95 -11.96 19.63
N ALA A 29 16.79 -11.93 20.94
CA ALA A 29 16.56 -13.15 21.71
C ALA A 29 15.19 -13.76 21.32
N ASP A 30 15.11 -15.09 21.29
CA ASP A 30 13.87 -15.83 21.01
C ASP A 30 12.73 -15.40 21.95
N SER A 31 13.03 -15.06 23.20
CA SER A 31 12.05 -14.55 24.16
C SER A 31 11.36 -13.25 23.74
N ALA A 32 12.05 -12.37 22.98
CA ALA A 32 11.44 -11.14 22.45
C ALA A 32 10.44 -11.47 21.32
N ILE A 33 10.74 -12.47 20.51
CA ILE A 33 9.83 -12.97 19.47
C ILE A 33 8.59 -13.60 20.10
N ASP A 34 8.80 -14.45 21.13
CA ASP A 34 7.70 -15.08 21.86
C ASP A 34 6.79 -14.03 22.53
N ALA A 35 7.38 -13.01 23.14
CA ALA A 35 6.64 -11.90 23.73
C ALA A 35 5.83 -11.14 22.66
N LEU A 36 6.42 -10.87 21.48
CA LEU A 36 5.72 -10.19 20.40
C LEU A 36 4.51 -11.01 19.90
N PHE A 37 4.63 -12.33 19.81
CA PHE A 37 3.50 -13.19 19.44
C PHE A 37 2.44 -13.27 20.55
N ALA A 38 2.84 -13.23 21.82
CA ALA A 38 1.93 -13.32 22.96
C ALA A 38 1.17 -12.00 23.16
N ASP A 39 1.87 -10.87 23.17
CA ASP A 39 1.34 -9.57 23.57
C ASP A 39 0.91 -8.71 22.37
N GLY A 40 1.40 -9.01 21.17
CA GLY A 40 1.12 -8.27 19.95
C GLY A 40 1.89 -6.96 19.81
N ILE A 41 2.46 -6.44 20.88
CA ILE A 41 3.29 -5.24 20.94
C ILE A 41 4.33 -5.38 22.06
N ILE A 42 5.56 -4.96 21.79
CA ILE A 42 6.64 -4.99 22.77
C ILE A 42 7.50 -3.74 22.70
N ASP A 43 8.20 -3.46 23.80
CA ASP A 43 9.33 -2.53 23.82
C ASP A 43 10.59 -3.26 23.35
N LEU A 44 11.30 -2.64 22.40
CA LEU A 44 12.55 -3.15 21.85
C LEU A 44 13.53 -1.98 21.71
N ASP A 45 14.69 -2.08 22.36
CA ASP A 45 15.65 -0.97 22.39
C ASP A 45 16.17 -0.64 20.98
N GLU A 46 16.38 -1.65 20.14
CA GLU A 46 16.83 -1.52 18.76
C GLU A 46 15.83 -0.76 17.88
N ALA A 47 14.55 -0.75 18.25
CA ALA A 47 13.52 -0.04 17.49
C ALA A 47 13.47 1.47 17.80
N ARG A 48 14.09 1.93 18.90
CA ARG A 48 13.97 3.33 19.35
C ARG A 48 14.55 4.34 18.38
N GLU A 49 15.66 3.99 17.73
CA GLU A 49 16.36 4.85 16.78
C GLU A 49 15.76 4.76 15.35
N LEU A 50 14.94 3.75 15.07
CA LEU A 50 14.35 3.57 13.75
C LEU A 50 13.20 4.57 13.51
N PRO A 51 13.01 5.02 12.26
CA PRO A 51 11.84 5.83 11.90
C PRO A 51 10.52 5.11 12.24
N CYS A 52 9.50 5.88 12.63
CA CYS A 52 8.15 5.32 12.78
C CYS A 52 7.70 4.66 11.48
N HIS A 53 6.92 3.59 11.63
CA HIS A 53 6.39 2.78 10.54
C HIS A 53 7.44 1.94 9.78
N THR A 54 8.69 1.87 10.26
CA THR A 54 9.68 0.92 9.76
C THR A 54 9.16 -0.51 9.94
N GLY A 55 9.13 -1.30 8.87
CA GLY A 55 8.93 -2.74 8.95
C GLY A 55 10.20 -3.40 9.48
N LEU A 56 10.07 -4.25 10.47
CA LEU A 56 11.20 -4.85 11.18
C LEU A 56 11.13 -6.37 11.09
N ARG A 57 12.15 -6.98 10.47
CA ARG A 57 12.36 -8.42 10.56
C ARG A 57 13.16 -8.72 11.80
N MET A 58 12.55 -9.42 12.74
CA MET A 58 13.20 -9.88 13.96
C MET A 58 13.68 -11.30 13.77
N LEU A 59 14.97 -11.53 13.90
CA LEU A 59 15.60 -12.83 13.71
C LEU A 59 16.06 -13.39 15.04
N GLY A 60 15.57 -14.55 15.39
CA GLY A 60 16.02 -15.37 16.52
C GLY A 60 16.80 -16.60 16.06
N ASN A 61 17.24 -17.44 17.01
CA ASN A 61 18.00 -18.66 16.70
C ASN A 61 17.17 -19.76 16.05
N GLY A 62 15.87 -19.81 16.31
CA GLY A 62 14.98 -20.88 15.83
C GLY A 62 13.79 -20.39 15.04
N HIS A 63 13.43 -19.13 15.13
CA HIS A 63 12.25 -18.55 14.49
C HIS A 63 12.42 -17.05 14.24
N SER A 64 11.47 -16.47 13.54
CA SER A 64 11.48 -15.05 13.20
C SER A 64 10.09 -14.44 13.32
N ALA A 65 10.02 -13.14 13.52
CA ALA A 65 8.79 -12.39 13.49
C ALA A 65 8.89 -11.18 12.57
N LEU A 66 7.74 -10.69 12.14
CA LEU A 66 7.62 -9.44 11.41
C LEU A 66 6.88 -8.44 12.28
N GLY A 67 7.53 -7.31 12.56
CA GLY A 67 6.97 -6.22 13.31
C GLY A 67 6.96 -4.92 12.52
N ARG A 68 6.36 -3.90 13.09
CA ARG A 68 6.38 -2.52 12.61
C ARG A 68 6.61 -1.59 13.80
N VAL A 69 7.53 -0.64 13.64
CA VAL A 69 7.79 0.39 14.64
C VAL A 69 6.60 1.35 14.71
N THR A 70 6.01 1.52 15.90
CA THR A 70 4.91 2.44 16.15
C THR A 70 5.38 3.89 16.32
N ASP A 71 4.46 4.83 16.42
CA ASP A 71 4.73 6.23 16.78
C ASP A 71 5.33 6.37 18.19
N THR A 72 4.99 5.45 19.11
CA THR A 72 5.55 5.36 20.47
C THR A 72 6.89 4.61 20.56
N LYS A 73 7.46 4.22 19.41
CA LYS A 73 8.73 3.47 19.33
C LYS A 73 8.69 2.05 19.86
N GLN A 74 7.51 1.49 20.01
CA GLN A 74 7.30 0.07 20.28
C GLN A 74 7.26 -0.72 18.96
N VAL A 75 7.42 -2.02 19.03
CA VAL A 75 7.26 -2.92 17.89
C VAL A 75 5.91 -3.62 17.98
N GLN A 76 5.06 -3.39 16.99
CA GLN A 76 3.77 -4.04 16.84
C GLN A 76 3.87 -5.22 15.87
N LEU A 77 3.26 -6.34 16.20
CA LEU A 77 3.24 -7.54 15.36
C LEU A 77 2.51 -7.29 14.03
N VAL A 78 3.18 -7.55 12.92
CA VAL A 78 2.57 -7.58 11.60
C VAL A 78 2.10 -9.00 11.30
N ARG A 79 0.79 -9.22 11.32
CA ARG A 79 0.19 -10.54 11.13
C ARG A 79 0.23 -10.97 9.67
N GLY A 80 0.61 -12.22 9.43
CA GLY A 80 0.73 -12.78 8.09
C GLY A 80 -0.61 -13.16 7.42
N ASP A 81 -1.67 -13.29 8.20
CA ASP A 81 -3.02 -13.62 7.77
C ASP A 81 -3.87 -12.39 7.39
N ARG A 82 -3.33 -11.18 7.59
CA ARG A 82 -4.04 -9.95 7.24
C ARG A 82 -4.29 -9.88 5.73
N GLU A 83 -5.52 -9.59 5.37
CA GLU A 83 -5.93 -9.43 3.98
C GLU A 83 -6.72 -8.14 3.77
N ALA A 84 -6.73 -7.66 2.53
CA ALA A 84 -7.57 -6.57 2.08
C ALA A 84 -8.27 -6.98 0.79
N PHE A 85 -9.58 -6.98 0.80
CA PHE A 85 -10.41 -7.34 -0.35
C PHE A 85 -9.93 -8.64 -1.04
N GLY A 86 -9.64 -9.68 -0.23
CA GLY A 86 -9.15 -10.99 -0.69
C GLY A 86 -7.66 -11.06 -1.03
N LEU A 87 -6.92 -9.95 -0.99
CA LEU A 87 -5.49 -9.92 -1.26
C LEU A 87 -4.69 -10.03 0.04
N ARG A 88 -3.70 -10.94 0.05
CA ARG A 88 -2.73 -11.13 1.15
C ARG A 88 -1.31 -10.77 0.70
N GLY A 89 -0.52 -10.22 1.61
CA GLY A 89 0.90 -10.01 1.39
C GLY A 89 1.67 -11.34 1.35
N ARG A 90 2.42 -11.57 0.27
CA ARG A 90 3.25 -12.78 0.09
C ARG A 90 4.67 -12.59 0.63
N SER A 91 5.24 -11.39 0.51
CA SER A 91 6.54 -11.05 1.08
C SER A 91 6.40 -10.23 2.37
N ALA A 92 7.49 -10.08 3.13
CA ALA A 92 7.52 -9.25 4.33
C ALA A 92 7.16 -7.79 4.00
N GLU A 93 7.73 -7.25 2.92
CA GLU A 93 7.47 -5.89 2.44
C GLU A 93 6.00 -5.69 2.09
N GLN A 94 5.37 -6.66 1.41
CA GLN A 94 3.95 -6.60 1.08
C GLN A 94 3.07 -6.68 2.32
N ARG A 95 3.45 -7.48 3.33
CA ARG A 95 2.71 -7.58 4.61
C ARG A 95 2.79 -6.28 5.39
N VAL A 96 3.96 -5.67 5.48
CA VAL A 96 4.13 -4.35 6.13
C VAL A 96 3.38 -3.28 5.36
N ALA A 97 3.47 -3.26 4.02
CA ALA A 97 2.72 -2.33 3.19
C ALA A 97 1.20 -2.45 3.41
N LEU A 98 0.69 -3.68 3.47
CA LEU A 98 -0.72 -3.94 3.73
C LEU A 98 -1.14 -3.53 5.14
N ASP A 99 -0.29 -3.78 6.14
CA ASP A 99 -0.50 -3.35 7.51
C ASP A 99 -0.63 -1.83 7.62
N LEU A 100 0.26 -1.09 6.95
CA LEU A 100 0.22 0.38 6.88
C LEU A 100 -1.02 0.90 6.13
N LEU A 101 -1.37 0.30 5.00
CA LEU A 101 -2.51 0.70 4.19
C LEU A 101 -3.86 0.49 4.89
N LEU A 102 -3.93 -0.48 5.80
CA LEU A 102 -5.12 -0.80 6.58
C LEU A 102 -5.18 -0.11 7.95
N ASP A 103 -4.15 0.64 8.30
CA ASP A 103 -4.07 1.41 9.54
C ASP A 103 -4.65 2.82 9.31
N GLU A 104 -5.81 3.10 9.88
CA GLU A 104 -6.53 4.37 9.70
C GLU A 104 -5.79 5.58 10.30
N SER A 105 -4.84 5.34 11.20
CA SER A 105 -4.00 6.40 11.78
C SER A 105 -2.91 6.88 10.81
N VAL A 106 -2.60 6.09 9.77
CA VAL A 106 -1.57 6.39 8.78
C VAL A 106 -2.20 7.10 7.59
N GLY A 107 -2.01 8.42 7.50
CA GLY A 107 -2.64 9.26 6.47
C GLY A 107 -2.04 9.11 5.07
N ILE A 108 -0.75 8.76 4.94
CA ILE A 108 -0.03 8.65 3.65
C ILE A 108 0.87 7.44 3.68
N VAL A 109 0.76 6.59 2.65
CA VAL A 109 1.64 5.43 2.43
C VAL A 109 2.28 5.53 1.06
N SER A 110 3.61 5.55 1.01
CA SER A 110 4.39 5.51 -0.23
C SER A 110 4.85 4.09 -0.54
N LEU A 111 4.51 3.58 -1.71
CA LEU A 111 4.90 2.25 -2.17
C LEU A 111 5.92 2.35 -3.30
N GLY A 112 7.20 2.20 -2.96
CA GLY A 112 8.32 2.13 -3.90
C GLY A 112 8.63 0.69 -4.33
N GLY A 113 9.28 0.54 -5.49
CA GLY A 113 9.78 -0.76 -5.93
C GLY A 113 9.63 -1.02 -7.44
N LYS A 114 10.20 -2.13 -7.90
CA LYS A 114 10.20 -2.54 -9.32
C LYS A 114 8.77 -2.77 -9.85
N ALA A 115 8.60 -2.70 -11.17
CA ALA A 115 7.34 -3.08 -11.81
C ALA A 115 6.98 -4.55 -11.49
N GLY A 116 5.68 -4.85 -11.40
CA GLY A 116 5.19 -6.21 -11.12
C GLY A 116 5.26 -6.65 -9.66
N THR A 117 5.67 -5.80 -8.71
CA THR A 117 5.76 -6.15 -7.28
C THR A 117 4.43 -6.02 -6.51
N GLY A 118 3.31 -5.78 -7.18
CA GLY A 118 1.98 -5.75 -6.57
C GLY A 118 1.57 -4.44 -5.91
N LYS A 119 2.33 -3.34 -6.05
CA LYS A 119 2.06 -2.05 -5.39
C LYS A 119 0.64 -1.52 -5.64
N SER A 120 0.26 -1.45 -6.91
CA SER A 120 -1.06 -0.93 -7.31
C SER A 120 -2.19 -1.84 -6.83
N ALA A 121 -1.98 -3.16 -6.87
CA ALA A 121 -2.94 -4.12 -6.36
C ALA A 121 -3.15 -3.97 -4.85
N LEU A 122 -2.07 -3.86 -4.06
CA LEU A 122 -2.15 -3.62 -2.61
C LEU A 122 -2.91 -2.34 -2.29
N ALA A 123 -2.54 -1.22 -2.94
CA ALA A 123 -3.18 0.07 -2.70
C ALA A 123 -4.68 0.05 -3.07
N LEU A 124 -5.03 -0.55 -4.21
CA LEU A 124 -6.41 -0.64 -4.68
C LEU A 124 -7.25 -1.54 -3.78
N CYS A 125 -6.77 -2.74 -3.45
CA CYS A 125 -7.50 -3.66 -2.58
C CYS A 125 -7.70 -3.07 -1.18
N ALA A 126 -6.70 -2.38 -0.61
CA ALA A 126 -6.87 -1.68 0.65
C ALA A 126 -7.91 -0.55 0.57
N GLY A 127 -7.93 0.21 -0.53
CA GLY A 127 -8.96 1.23 -0.78
C GLY A 127 -10.36 0.63 -0.90
N LEU A 128 -10.52 -0.47 -1.62
CA LEU A 128 -11.80 -1.18 -1.75
C LEU A 128 -12.27 -1.78 -0.42
N GLU A 129 -11.36 -2.35 0.35
CA GLU A 129 -11.62 -2.82 1.71
C GLU A 129 -12.19 -1.71 2.58
N ALA A 130 -11.57 -0.51 2.55
CA ALA A 130 -12.02 0.64 3.34
C ALA A 130 -13.39 1.15 2.92
N VAL A 131 -13.76 1.07 1.63
CA VAL A 131 -15.05 1.57 1.11
C VAL A 131 -16.15 0.52 1.20
N LEU A 132 -15.89 -0.71 0.77
CA LEU A 132 -16.93 -1.73 0.58
C LEU A 132 -17.16 -2.59 1.82
N GLU A 133 -16.07 -3.01 2.48
CA GLU A 133 -16.14 -3.91 3.64
C GLU A 133 -16.21 -3.13 4.95
N ARG A 134 -15.21 -2.28 5.22
CA ARG A 134 -15.13 -1.53 6.49
C ARG A 134 -16.03 -0.31 6.52
N ARG A 135 -16.37 0.25 5.36
CA ARG A 135 -17.19 1.46 5.22
C ARG A 135 -16.64 2.68 5.99
N THR A 136 -15.33 2.74 6.16
CA THR A 136 -14.63 3.86 6.80
C THR A 136 -14.38 5.01 5.83
N GLN A 137 -14.43 4.72 4.52
CA GLN A 137 -14.28 5.69 3.44
C GLN A 137 -15.48 5.66 2.50
N ARG A 138 -15.71 6.79 1.80
CA ARG A 138 -16.87 6.92 0.90
C ARG A 138 -16.58 6.46 -0.53
N LYS A 139 -15.34 6.63 -0.99
CA LYS A 139 -14.93 6.31 -2.36
C LYS A 139 -13.43 6.11 -2.46
N VAL A 140 -13.00 5.31 -3.42
CA VAL A 140 -11.61 5.26 -3.89
C VAL A 140 -11.47 6.22 -5.07
N VAL A 141 -10.43 7.04 -5.05
CA VAL A 141 -10.08 7.92 -6.17
C VAL A 141 -8.69 7.54 -6.64
N VAL A 142 -8.56 7.18 -7.92
CA VAL A 142 -7.30 6.77 -8.52
C VAL A 142 -6.82 7.88 -9.46
N PHE A 143 -5.64 8.43 -9.18
CA PHE A 143 -4.96 9.34 -10.08
C PHE A 143 -3.80 8.60 -10.74
N ARG A 144 -3.75 8.64 -12.04
CA ARG A 144 -2.66 8.06 -12.82
C ARG A 144 -2.16 9.07 -13.84
N PRO A 145 -0.86 9.42 -13.83
CA PRO A 145 -0.31 10.26 -14.88
C PRO A 145 -0.37 9.51 -16.22
N LEU A 146 -0.92 10.17 -17.22
CA LEU A 146 -1.00 9.65 -18.58
C LEU A 146 0.24 10.14 -19.33
N TYR A 147 1.31 9.38 -19.27
CA TYR A 147 2.46 9.61 -20.15
C TYR A 147 2.20 8.88 -21.47
N ALA A 148 2.11 9.64 -22.56
CA ALA A 148 2.09 9.06 -23.90
C ALA A 148 3.46 8.39 -24.16
N VAL A 149 3.48 7.07 -24.20
CA VAL A 149 4.66 6.32 -24.65
C VAL A 149 4.85 6.65 -26.13
N GLY A 150 5.95 7.33 -26.48
CA GLY A 150 6.24 7.71 -27.88
C GLY A 150 5.78 9.12 -28.29
N GLY A 151 5.46 10.03 -27.35
CA GLY A 151 5.18 11.43 -27.67
C GLY A 151 3.82 11.70 -28.35
N GLN A 152 2.94 10.73 -28.42
CA GLN A 152 1.57 10.92 -28.93
C GLN A 152 0.67 11.49 -27.83
N GLN A 153 0.09 12.66 -28.09
CA GLN A 153 -0.91 13.24 -27.22
C GLN A 153 -2.20 12.40 -27.23
N LEU A 154 -2.81 12.20 -26.06
CA LEU A 154 -4.09 11.45 -25.92
C LEU A 154 -5.20 11.99 -26.84
N GLY A 155 -5.10 13.25 -27.29
CA GLY A 155 -6.05 13.87 -28.19
C GLY A 155 -6.19 13.23 -29.57
N TYR A 156 -5.24 12.36 -29.98
CA TYR A 156 -5.23 11.71 -31.30
C TYR A 156 -5.95 10.35 -31.35
N LEU A 157 -6.40 9.81 -30.21
CA LEU A 157 -7.17 8.57 -30.20
C LEU A 157 -8.63 8.87 -30.55
N PRO A 158 -9.21 8.18 -31.56
CA PRO A 158 -10.62 8.32 -31.86
C PRO A 158 -11.49 7.72 -30.74
N GLY A 159 -12.59 8.39 -30.40
CA GLY A 159 -13.53 7.95 -29.37
C GLY A 159 -13.79 8.99 -28.29
N SER A 160 -14.79 8.74 -27.46
CA SER A 160 -15.11 9.56 -26.29
C SER A 160 -14.01 9.44 -25.21
N GLU A 161 -13.97 10.36 -24.24
CA GLU A 161 -13.04 10.23 -23.10
C GLU A 161 -13.23 8.92 -22.35
N ALA A 162 -14.46 8.42 -22.24
CA ALA A 162 -14.77 7.13 -21.63
C ALA A 162 -14.15 5.96 -22.42
N ASP A 163 -14.20 6.01 -23.77
CA ASP A 163 -13.60 4.98 -24.63
C ASP A 163 -12.07 4.98 -24.53
N LYS A 164 -11.47 6.16 -24.39
CA LYS A 164 -10.02 6.34 -24.19
C LYS A 164 -9.55 5.82 -22.84
N MET A 165 -10.41 5.91 -21.82
CA MET A 165 -10.11 5.46 -20.45
C MET A 165 -10.37 3.96 -20.25
N GLY A 166 -11.15 3.30 -21.13
CA GLY A 166 -11.50 1.89 -21.02
C GLY A 166 -10.33 0.94 -20.76
N PRO A 167 -9.26 0.98 -21.57
CA PRO A 167 -8.08 0.12 -21.36
C PRO A 167 -7.38 0.33 -20.01
N TRP A 168 -7.45 1.55 -19.48
CA TRP A 168 -6.84 1.90 -18.20
C TRP A 168 -7.70 1.45 -17.00
N ALA A 169 -9.01 1.57 -17.12
CA ALA A 169 -9.96 1.03 -16.16
C ALA A 169 -9.85 -0.50 -16.10
N GLN A 170 -9.73 -1.16 -17.26
CA GLN A 170 -9.55 -2.61 -17.36
C GLN A 170 -8.29 -3.06 -16.60
N ALA A 171 -7.14 -2.39 -16.78
CA ALA A 171 -5.92 -2.71 -16.07
C ALA A 171 -6.03 -2.59 -14.53
N VAL A 172 -6.93 -1.76 -14.03
CA VAL A 172 -7.26 -1.66 -12.59
C VAL A 172 -8.10 -2.86 -12.17
N PHE A 173 -9.12 -3.23 -12.95
CA PHE A 173 -9.97 -4.38 -12.65
C PHE A 173 -9.23 -5.72 -12.78
N ASP A 174 -8.32 -5.86 -13.73
CA ASP A 174 -7.49 -7.07 -13.90
C ASP A 174 -6.54 -7.35 -12.72
N THR A 175 -6.32 -6.35 -11.86
CA THR A 175 -5.52 -6.52 -10.62
C THR A 175 -6.35 -7.03 -9.44
N LEU A 176 -7.67 -7.09 -9.55
CA LEU A 176 -8.54 -7.55 -8.46
C LEU A 176 -8.61 -9.08 -8.41
N PRO A 177 -8.47 -9.70 -7.23
CA PRO A 177 -8.65 -11.13 -7.08
C PRO A 177 -10.08 -11.54 -7.45
N GLY A 178 -10.23 -12.52 -8.35
CA GLY A 178 -11.53 -13.10 -8.72
C GLY A 178 -12.23 -12.43 -9.90
N HIS A 179 -11.63 -11.47 -10.60
CA HIS A 179 -12.20 -10.82 -11.79
C HIS A 179 -11.51 -11.22 -13.09
N GLU A 180 -11.11 -12.47 -13.24
CA GLU A 180 -10.64 -12.97 -14.53
C GLU A 180 -11.80 -12.97 -15.54
N GLY A 181 -11.84 -11.97 -16.40
CA GLY A 181 -12.61 -11.99 -17.65
C GLY A 181 -14.00 -11.37 -17.68
N GLN A 182 -14.44 -10.60 -16.70
CA GLN A 182 -15.71 -9.87 -16.79
C GLN A 182 -15.48 -8.40 -17.15
N PRO A 183 -16.12 -7.88 -18.24
CA PRO A 183 -16.02 -6.46 -18.58
C PRO A 183 -16.72 -5.59 -17.52
N PRO A 184 -16.31 -4.33 -17.34
CA PRO A 184 -16.85 -3.41 -16.33
C PRO A 184 -18.28 -2.99 -16.72
N GLY A 185 -19.23 -3.87 -16.47
CA GLY A 185 -20.66 -3.66 -16.69
C GLY A 185 -21.40 -3.57 -15.37
N ASN A 186 -21.79 -2.35 -14.96
CA ASN A 186 -22.80 -2.08 -13.93
C ASN A 186 -22.48 -2.33 -12.46
N LEU A 187 -21.46 -1.71 -11.91
CA LEU A 187 -21.38 -1.48 -10.44
C LEU A 187 -22.30 -0.33 -9.94
N SER A 188 -23.03 0.34 -10.83
CA SER A 188 -23.88 1.49 -10.49
C SER A 188 -25.38 1.18 -10.29
N ARG A 189 -25.82 -0.10 -10.29
CA ARG A 189 -27.24 -0.44 -10.20
C ARG A 189 -27.53 -1.59 -9.23
N GLN A 190 -27.11 -1.48 -7.99
CA GLN A 190 -27.74 -2.24 -6.90
C GLN A 190 -27.75 -1.37 -5.63
N ASN A 191 -28.62 -0.36 -5.63
CA ASN A 191 -29.21 0.23 -4.44
C ASN A 191 -30.55 0.84 -4.84
N THR A 192 -31.57 0.07 -4.72
CA THR A 192 -32.94 0.49 -4.43
C THR A 192 -33.39 -0.23 -3.18
#